data_8dd6aa4384e6d67a0b1e436901fe9430
#
_entry.id   8dd6aa4384e6d67a0b1e436901fe9430
#
_cell.length_a   1.000
_cell.length_b   1.000
_cell.length_c   1.000
_cell.angle_alpha   90.00
_cell.angle_beta   90.00
_cell.angle_gamma   90.00
#
_symmetry.space_group_name_H-M   'P 1'
#
loop_
_entity.id
_entity.type
_entity.pdbx_description
1 polymer ?
#
loop_
_entity_poly.entity_id
_entity_poly.type
_entity_poly.pdbx_seq_one_letter_code
_entity_poly.pdbx_strand_id
1 'polypeptide(L)'
;MALINYASREINCKIVYYGTGLGGKTTNLEYIFKQLAPGIRGEMISLATETERTLFFDFLPLDLGSVQGFKTKFSLYTVPGQVEYNASRKLILNGVDGIVFVADSQREKMQENIESLRNMEENLAEYGLTLDSVPYVL
;
A
#
# COMPACT_ATOMS: atom_id res chain seq x y z
N MET A 1 -2.27 12.78 1.95
CA MET A 1 -2.92 13.48 3.09
C MET A 1 -4.05 12.61 3.60
N ALA A 2 -4.09 12.36 4.89
CA ALA A 2 -5.17 11.59 5.50
C ALA A 2 -6.53 12.26 5.28
N LEU A 3 -7.55 11.45 5.05
CA LEU A 3 -8.91 11.95 4.91
C LEU A 3 -9.56 12.05 6.28
N ILE A 4 -9.95 13.25 6.67
CA ILE A 4 -10.61 13.52 7.95
C ILE A 4 -12.09 13.76 7.68
N ASN A 5 -12.95 12.91 8.24
CA ASN A 5 -14.38 13.09 8.19
C ASN A 5 -14.86 13.60 9.56
N TYR A 6 -15.17 14.89 9.63
CA TYR A 6 -15.59 15.52 10.88
C TYR A 6 -17.00 15.09 11.31
N ALA A 7 -17.87 14.76 10.37
CA ALA A 7 -19.23 14.32 10.70
C ALA A 7 -19.25 12.97 11.41
N SER A 8 -18.49 12.00 10.92
CA SER A 8 -18.37 10.67 11.54
C SER A 8 -17.24 10.60 12.58
N ARG A 9 -16.39 11.62 12.68
CA ARG A 9 -15.18 11.68 13.50
C ARG A 9 -14.24 10.52 13.19
N GLU A 10 -13.90 10.37 11.93
CA GLU A 10 -12.98 9.36 11.42
C GLU A 10 -11.79 9.98 10.73
N ILE A 11 -10.62 9.39 10.94
CA ILE A 11 -9.39 9.68 10.21
C ILE A 11 -9.04 8.41 9.44
N ASN A 12 -8.95 8.52 8.12
CA ASN A 12 -8.62 7.41 7.25
C ASN A 12 -7.25 7.66 6.59
N CYS A 13 -6.33 6.73 6.81
CA CYS A 13 -4.99 6.80 6.21
C CYS A 13 -4.80 5.62 5.26
N LYS A 14 -4.25 5.91 4.09
CA LYS A 14 -3.95 4.90 3.08
C LYS A 14 -2.45 4.66 3.01
N ILE A 15 -2.04 3.41 3.26
CA ILE A 15 -0.65 2.97 3.19
C ILE A 15 -0.52 1.97 2.05
N VAL A 16 0.44 2.20 1.16
CA VAL A 16 0.68 1.34 0.00
C VAL A 16 2.02 0.64 0.14
N TYR A 17 2.01 -0.67 0.01
CA TYR A 17 3.20 -1.51 -0.05
C TYR A 17 3.61 -1.65 -1.50
N TYR A 18 4.74 -1.09 -1.86
CA TYR A 18 5.28 -1.07 -3.22
C TYR A 18 6.56 -1.91 -3.28
N GLY A 19 6.90 -2.41 -4.46
CA GLY A 19 8.11 -3.21 -4.65
C GLY A 19 7.96 -4.22 -5.78
N THR A 20 9.01 -5.00 -6.00
CA THR A 20 9.05 -6.00 -7.07
C THR A 20 8.08 -7.15 -6.83
N GLY A 21 7.72 -7.86 -7.90
CA GLY A 21 6.95 -9.10 -7.80
C GLY A 21 7.69 -10.13 -6.97
N LEU A 22 6.96 -10.88 -6.15
CA LEU A 22 7.50 -11.90 -5.24
C LEU A 22 8.48 -11.35 -4.18
N GLY A 23 8.49 -10.05 -3.96
CA GLY A 23 9.40 -9.42 -2.99
C GLY A 23 8.95 -9.48 -1.54
N GLY A 24 7.75 -9.98 -1.26
CA GLY A 24 7.25 -10.15 0.10
C GLY A 24 6.19 -9.12 0.53
N LYS A 25 5.62 -8.35 -0.39
CA LYS A 25 4.56 -7.36 -0.07
C LYS A 25 3.35 -8.03 0.57
N THR A 26 2.79 -9.04 -0.07
CA THR A 26 1.65 -9.81 0.45
C THR A 26 2.00 -10.51 1.77
N THR A 27 3.19 -11.06 1.87
CA THR A 27 3.68 -11.71 3.08
C THR A 27 3.71 -10.74 4.27
N ASN A 28 4.10 -9.48 4.04
CA ASN A 28 4.04 -8.44 5.06
C ASN A 28 2.63 -8.23 5.58
N LEU A 29 1.64 -8.10 4.70
CA LEU A 29 0.26 -7.92 5.10
C LEU A 29 -0.29 -9.13 5.83
N GLU A 30 0.02 -10.34 5.36
CA GLU A 30 -0.38 -11.59 6.02
C GLU A 30 0.18 -11.69 7.43
N TYR A 31 1.43 -11.30 7.61
CA TYR A 31 2.07 -11.29 8.93
C TYR A 31 1.37 -10.31 9.87
N ILE A 32 1.11 -9.10 9.42
CA ILE A 32 0.38 -8.09 10.19
C ILE A 32 -1.02 -8.62 10.57
N PHE A 33 -1.72 -9.21 9.61
CA PHE A 33 -3.03 -9.80 9.84
C PHE A 33 -3.01 -10.85 10.95
N LYS A 34 -2.01 -11.74 10.94
CA LYS A 34 -1.88 -12.79 11.95
C LYS A 34 -1.51 -12.26 13.33
N GLN A 35 -0.74 -11.17 13.41
CA GLN A 35 -0.25 -10.63 14.68
C GLN A 35 -1.25 -9.73 15.39
N LEU A 36 -2.20 -9.15 14.66
CA LEU A 36 -3.17 -8.24 15.24
C LEU A 36 -4.39 -8.97 15.82
N ALA A 37 -4.94 -8.41 16.91
CA ALA A 37 -6.17 -8.91 17.51
C ALA A 37 -7.34 -8.77 16.52
N PRO A 38 -8.31 -9.72 16.53
CA PRO A 38 -9.45 -9.69 15.61
C PRO A 38 -10.28 -8.40 15.65
N GLY A 39 -10.31 -7.69 16.79
CA GLY A 39 -11.03 -6.42 16.90
C GLY A 39 -10.32 -5.23 16.22
N ILE A 40 -9.04 -5.35 15.92
CA ILE A 40 -8.23 -4.29 15.27
C ILE A 40 -8.22 -4.47 13.77
N ARG A 41 -8.12 -5.70 13.31
CA ARG A 41 -8.06 -6.02 11.89
C ARG A 41 -9.44 -6.31 11.31
N GLY A 42 -9.68 -5.84 10.08
CA GLY A 42 -10.81 -6.29 9.30
C GLY A 42 -10.46 -7.55 8.52
N GLU A 43 -11.29 -7.89 7.56
CA GLU A 43 -11.07 -9.03 6.67
C GLU A 43 -10.02 -8.66 5.61
N MET A 44 -9.01 -9.52 5.44
CA MET A 44 -8.04 -9.35 4.37
C MET A 44 -8.64 -9.81 3.04
N ILE A 45 -8.63 -8.93 2.06
CA ILE A 45 -9.15 -9.20 0.73
C ILE A 45 -8.01 -9.27 -0.26
N SER A 46 -7.95 -10.35 -1.04
CA SER A 46 -7.00 -10.50 -2.14
C SER A 46 -7.76 -10.54 -3.45
N LEU A 47 -7.48 -9.57 -4.31
CA LEU A 47 -8.01 -9.52 -5.67
C LEU A 47 -6.94 -10.03 -6.64
N ALA A 48 -6.96 -11.31 -6.92
CA ALA A 48 -6.07 -11.98 -7.85
C ALA A 48 -6.90 -12.70 -8.91
N THR A 49 -7.40 -11.94 -9.90
CA THR A 49 -8.13 -12.54 -11.01
C THR A 49 -7.32 -12.43 -12.29
N GLU A 50 -7.10 -13.56 -12.96
CA GLU A 50 -6.42 -13.59 -14.26
C GLU A 50 -7.18 -12.85 -15.35
N THR A 51 -8.47 -12.62 -15.18
CA THR A 51 -9.35 -12.03 -16.19
C THR A 51 -9.42 -10.51 -16.15
N GLU A 52 -9.14 -9.88 -14.99
CA GLU A 52 -9.10 -8.44 -14.87
C GLU A 52 -7.68 -7.98 -14.47
N ARG A 53 -6.88 -7.66 -15.47
CA ARG A 53 -5.49 -7.22 -15.28
C ARG A 53 -5.34 -5.82 -14.71
N THR A 54 -6.44 -5.14 -14.40
CA THR A 54 -6.41 -3.77 -13.89
C THR A 54 -6.34 -3.67 -12.37
N LEU A 55 -6.70 -4.74 -11.63
CA LEU A 55 -6.76 -4.71 -10.16
C LEU A 55 -6.22 -6.02 -9.57
N PHE A 56 -4.91 -6.10 -9.40
CA PHE A 56 -4.24 -7.19 -8.67
C PHE A 56 -3.65 -6.61 -7.39
N PHE A 57 -4.38 -6.67 -6.28
CA PHE A 57 -3.87 -6.14 -5.02
C PHE A 57 -4.44 -6.87 -3.82
N ASP A 58 -3.74 -6.76 -2.71
CA ASP A 58 -4.26 -7.17 -1.40
C ASP A 58 -4.68 -5.94 -0.63
N PHE A 59 -5.71 -6.08 0.17
CA PHE A 59 -6.25 -5.01 0.99
C PHE A 59 -6.49 -5.50 2.41
N LEU A 60 -5.99 -4.76 3.39
CA LEU A 60 -6.19 -5.05 4.80
C LEU A 60 -6.62 -3.79 5.53
N PRO A 61 -7.89 -3.68 5.97
CA PRO A 61 -8.32 -2.58 6.79
C PRO A 61 -7.95 -2.80 8.27
N LEU A 62 -7.51 -1.73 8.93
CA LEU A 62 -7.17 -1.73 10.36
C LEU A 62 -7.95 -0.63 11.08
N ASP A 63 -8.49 -0.97 12.25
CA ASP A 63 -9.09 -0.02 13.19
C ASP A 63 -8.15 0.11 14.39
N LEU A 64 -7.44 1.22 14.48
CA LEU A 64 -6.43 1.44 15.51
C LEU A 64 -6.94 2.22 16.73
N GLY A 65 -8.26 2.33 16.87
CA GLY A 65 -8.86 3.02 18.00
C GLY A 65 -9.03 4.51 17.76
N SER A 66 -9.08 5.29 18.86
CA SER A 66 -9.38 6.72 18.80
C SER A 66 -8.16 7.57 19.15
N VAL A 67 -7.96 8.65 18.39
CA VAL A 67 -6.98 9.69 18.68
C VAL A 67 -7.73 11.01 18.77
N GLN A 68 -7.71 11.64 19.95
CA GLN A 68 -8.42 12.90 20.22
C GLN A 68 -9.90 12.86 19.85
N GLY A 69 -10.56 11.72 20.11
CA GLY A 69 -11.99 11.54 19.84
C GLY A 69 -12.31 11.14 18.39
N PHE A 70 -11.31 11.00 17.53
CA PHE A 70 -11.48 10.52 16.15
C PHE A 70 -11.09 9.06 16.05
N LYS A 71 -11.93 8.25 15.42
CA LYS A 71 -11.57 6.87 15.06
C LYS A 71 -10.52 6.89 13.98
N THR A 72 -9.41 6.20 14.19
CA THR A 72 -8.31 6.14 13.25
C THR A 72 -8.34 4.80 12.52
N LYS A 73 -8.57 4.85 11.22
CA LYS A 73 -8.59 3.67 10.35
C LYS A 73 -7.45 3.74 9.35
N PHE A 74 -6.73 2.63 9.22
CA PHE A 74 -5.68 2.50 8.22
C PHE A 74 -6.12 1.48 7.19
N SER A 75 -5.88 1.78 5.93
CA SER A 75 -6.10 0.86 4.82
C SER A 75 -4.76 0.51 4.21
N LEU A 76 -4.35 -0.75 4.36
CA LEU A 76 -3.10 -1.25 3.81
C LEU A 76 -3.36 -1.90 2.46
N TYR A 77 -2.61 -1.49 1.44
CA TYR A 77 -2.71 -2.03 0.08
C TYR A 77 -1.36 -2.56 -0.37
N THR A 78 -1.34 -3.66 -1.12
CA THR A 78 -0.19 -4.03 -1.92
C THR A 78 -0.43 -3.63 -3.38
N VAL A 79 0.63 -3.42 -4.14
CA VAL A 79 0.52 -3.26 -5.60
C VAL A 79 1.12 -4.48 -6.30
N PRO A 80 0.61 -4.86 -7.51
CA PRO A 80 1.23 -5.91 -8.29
C PRO A 80 2.61 -5.45 -8.79
N GLY A 81 3.62 -6.32 -8.61
CA GLY A 81 5.00 -5.97 -8.92
C GLY A 81 5.42 -6.21 -10.36
N GLN A 82 4.64 -6.95 -11.13
CA GLN A 82 4.96 -7.27 -12.52
C GLN A 82 4.82 -6.04 -13.42
N VAL A 83 5.66 -5.97 -14.46
CA VAL A 83 5.76 -4.80 -15.35
C VAL A 83 4.44 -4.46 -16.01
N GLU A 84 3.69 -5.46 -16.47
CA GLU A 84 2.42 -5.30 -17.18
C GLU A 84 1.30 -4.66 -16.35
N TYR A 85 1.45 -4.58 -15.03
CA TYR A 85 0.40 -4.06 -14.14
C TYR A 85 0.61 -2.61 -13.70
N ASN A 86 1.31 -1.81 -14.51
CA ASN A 86 1.59 -0.42 -14.15
C ASN A 86 0.32 0.42 -13.97
N ALA A 87 -0.72 0.20 -14.76
CA ALA A 87 -1.99 0.91 -14.62
C ALA A 87 -2.63 0.65 -13.25
N SER A 88 -2.57 -0.59 -12.75
CA SER A 88 -3.06 -0.94 -11.41
C SER A 88 -2.26 -0.25 -10.32
N ARG A 89 -0.92 -0.20 -10.45
CA ARG A 89 -0.07 0.50 -9.47
C ARG A 89 -0.41 1.98 -9.39
N LYS A 90 -0.65 2.64 -10.51
CA LYS A 90 -1.06 4.05 -10.53
C LYS A 90 -2.38 4.26 -9.79
N LEU A 91 -3.38 3.44 -10.08
CA LEU A 91 -4.70 3.56 -9.45
C LEU A 91 -4.61 3.37 -7.93
N ILE A 92 -3.83 2.40 -7.48
CA ILE A 92 -3.68 2.11 -6.05
C ILE A 92 -2.97 3.26 -5.33
N LEU A 93 -2.04 3.95 -5.98
CA LEU A 93 -1.34 5.10 -5.39
C LEU A 93 -2.21 6.35 -5.24
N ASN A 94 -3.36 6.40 -5.89
CA ASN A 94 -4.26 7.56 -5.75
C ASN A 94 -4.69 7.74 -4.28
N GLY A 95 -4.45 8.93 -3.75
CA GLY A 95 -4.79 9.25 -2.36
C GLY A 95 -3.87 8.62 -1.32
N VAL A 96 -2.68 8.16 -1.70
CA VAL A 96 -1.71 7.55 -0.77
C VAL A 96 -1.26 8.55 0.29
N ASP A 97 -1.20 8.08 1.55
CA ASP A 97 -0.72 8.88 2.68
C ASP A 97 0.67 8.46 3.15
N GLY A 98 1.03 7.21 2.93
CA GLY A 98 2.36 6.70 3.26
C GLY A 98 2.70 5.47 2.43
N ILE A 99 3.98 5.20 2.27
CA ILE A 99 4.48 4.11 1.45
C ILE A 99 5.44 3.25 2.25
N VAL A 100 5.29 1.92 2.12
CA VAL A 100 6.29 0.96 2.54
C VAL A 100 6.87 0.34 1.27
N PHE A 101 8.13 0.61 0.99
CA PHE A 101 8.82 -0.01 -0.13
C PHE A 101 9.48 -1.31 0.32
N VAL A 102 9.03 -2.42 -0.24
CA VAL A 102 9.55 -3.75 0.09
C VAL A 102 10.56 -4.16 -0.97
N ALA A 103 11.84 -4.02 -0.65
CA ALA A 103 12.92 -4.45 -1.53
C ALA A 103 13.17 -5.95 -1.37
N ASP A 104 13.48 -6.61 -2.47
CA ASP A 104 13.94 -7.99 -2.43
C ASP A 104 15.44 -8.00 -2.11
N SER A 105 15.83 -8.68 -1.04
CA SER A 105 17.21 -8.70 -0.55
C SER A 105 18.17 -9.57 -1.38
N GLN A 106 17.67 -10.31 -2.34
CA GLN A 106 18.51 -11.09 -3.24
C GLN A 106 19.34 -10.17 -4.13
N ARG A 107 20.63 -10.46 -4.26
CA ARG A 107 21.55 -9.63 -5.06
C ARG A 107 21.12 -9.52 -6.52
N GLU A 108 20.58 -10.58 -7.07
CA GLU A 108 20.09 -10.67 -8.45
C GLU A 108 18.88 -9.76 -8.69
N LYS A 109 18.23 -9.31 -7.62
CA LYS A 109 17.04 -8.46 -7.67
C LYS A 109 17.34 -6.96 -7.51
N MET A 110 18.61 -6.59 -7.35
CA MET A 110 18.97 -5.18 -7.15
C MET A 110 18.45 -4.28 -8.27
N GLN A 111 18.62 -4.69 -9.53
CA GLN A 111 18.16 -3.90 -10.67
C GLN A 111 16.63 -3.78 -10.69
N GLU A 112 15.92 -4.85 -10.39
CA GLU A 112 14.45 -4.83 -10.31
C GLU A 112 13.97 -3.90 -9.18
N ASN A 113 14.67 -3.89 -8.05
CA ASN A 113 14.37 -2.97 -6.95
C ASN A 113 14.50 -1.51 -7.39
N ILE A 114 15.59 -1.18 -8.09
CA ILE A 114 15.84 0.17 -8.58
C ILE A 114 14.76 0.59 -9.58
N GLU A 115 14.41 -0.29 -10.50
CA GLU A 115 13.37 -0.04 -11.50
C GLU A 115 11.99 0.15 -10.84
N SER A 116 11.68 -0.65 -9.82
CA SER A 116 10.44 -0.53 -9.06
C SER A 116 10.36 0.81 -8.33
N LEU A 117 11.45 1.25 -7.73
CA LEU A 117 11.52 2.54 -7.03
C LEU A 117 11.32 3.70 -8.01
N ARG A 118 11.98 3.66 -9.16
CA ARG A 118 11.80 4.67 -10.21
C ARG A 118 10.38 4.70 -10.74
N ASN A 119 9.79 3.53 -10.97
CA ASN A 119 8.40 3.41 -11.38
C ASN A 119 7.45 4.04 -10.36
N MET A 120 7.70 3.82 -9.08
CA MET A 120 6.94 4.44 -8.01
C MET A 120 7.04 5.97 -8.06
N GLU A 121 8.24 6.51 -8.22
CA GLU A 121 8.46 7.95 -8.35
C GLU A 121 7.71 8.53 -9.55
N GLU A 122 7.77 7.86 -10.69
CA GLU A 122 7.07 8.27 -11.91
C GLU A 122 5.54 8.28 -11.70
N ASN A 123 5.00 7.25 -11.06
CA ASN A 123 3.57 7.15 -10.79
C ASN A 123 3.11 8.20 -9.76
N LEU A 124 3.92 8.49 -8.75
CA LEU A 124 3.63 9.54 -7.79
C LEU A 124 3.62 10.92 -8.46
N ALA A 125 4.55 11.16 -9.38
CA ALA A 125 4.64 12.43 -10.09
C ALA A 125 3.36 12.76 -10.87
N GLU A 126 2.65 11.77 -11.37
CA GLU A 126 1.36 11.97 -12.04
C GLU A 126 0.28 12.54 -11.13
N TYR A 127 0.42 12.34 -9.81
CA TYR A 127 -0.47 12.93 -8.80
C TYR A 127 0.12 14.20 -8.16
N GLY A 128 1.22 14.71 -8.72
CA GLY A 128 1.91 15.87 -8.17
C GLY A 128 2.69 15.58 -6.88
N LEU A 129 3.01 14.32 -6.62
CA LEU A 129 3.70 13.87 -5.41
C LEU A 129 5.15 13.49 -5.69
N THR A 130 5.99 13.66 -4.69
CA THR A 130 7.39 13.25 -4.70
C THR A 130 7.70 12.46 -3.44
N LEU A 131 8.86 11.81 -3.37
CA LEU A 131 9.31 11.12 -2.16
C LEU A 131 9.49 12.07 -0.97
N ASP A 132 9.72 13.36 -1.23
CA ASP A 132 9.82 14.36 -0.17
C ASP A 132 8.44 14.74 0.41
N SER A 133 7.37 14.56 -0.37
CA SER A 133 6.02 14.93 0.02
C SER A 133 5.20 13.80 0.65
N VAL A 134 5.63 12.55 0.48
CA VAL A 134 4.94 11.38 1.03
C VAL A 134 5.87 10.64 1.98
N PRO A 135 5.48 10.42 3.24
CA PRO A 135 6.28 9.60 4.15
C PRO A 135 6.50 8.20 3.59
N TYR A 136 7.72 7.71 3.66
CA TYR A 136 8.00 6.35 3.22
C TYR A 136 9.06 5.68 4.09
N VAL A 137 9.06 4.36 4.08
CA VAL A 137 10.09 3.50 4.68
C VAL A 137 10.50 2.41 3.70
N LEU A 138 11.72 1.91 3.86
CA LEU A 138 12.28 0.80 3.09
C LEU A 138 12.34 -0.46 3.94
#